data_0debd7a910a2b98466bf72fca5618160
#
_entry.id   0debd7a910a2b98466bf72fca5618160
#
_cell.length_a   1.000
_cell.length_b   1.000
_cell.length_c   1.000
_cell.angle_alpha   90.00
_cell.angle_beta   90.00
_cell.angle_gamma   90.00
#
_symmetry.space_group_name_H-M   'P 1'
#
loop_
_entity.id
_entity.type
_entity.pdbx_description
1 polymer ?
#
loop_
_entity_poly.entity_id
_entity_poly.type
_entity_poly.pdbx_seq_one_letter_code
_entity_poly.pdbx_strand_id
1 'polypeptide(L)'
;HFKNYTLQVDPDKYFNPASMAKMPLAFLSLEKLHELNKPEINKHTTILFDSSYQRQVSMYADSSSKNKKPSIAHFIKRAFLISENDPYNRMYQFIGQSDINKKLLQKGYGSTKITRQFMGYTEDQNRHTNGIRFVNDNNTLLYEQAPQYNTDSFSFGAPILIGNAHWNSRDELVQGPFDFTKHNNISLEDMQKMLQAIVFPTSVPSKSRFNISEEDRQFLLQFLSQYPSETNYPKYDTEHFYDSYVKFFFQDSTHSMPKNIRVFNKVGWAYGFLTDVSYVLDTLNNIDYMLSATVYVNSDGVVNDSKYDEETVGFPFLKQIGNAFYEYELKRKRNYHPILKNQVPKYEERDQNDTRPSIKNADN
;
A
#
# COMPACT_ATOMS: atom_id res chain seq x y z
N HIS A 1 24.88 8.04 0.93
CA HIS A 1 24.58 8.25 2.35
C HIS A 1 23.27 9.03 2.47
N PHE A 2 22.32 8.51 3.25
CA PHE A 2 21.09 9.22 3.58
C PHE A 2 21.37 10.16 4.76
N LYS A 3 20.81 11.37 4.69
CA LYS A 3 20.70 12.28 5.82
C LYS A 3 19.22 12.47 6.11
N ASN A 4 18.79 12.01 7.27
CA ASN A 4 17.40 12.10 7.67
C ASN A 4 17.15 13.38 8.45
N TYR A 5 16.01 13.99 8.16
CA TYR A 5 15.47 15.11 8.91
C TYR A 5 14.06 14.74 9.36
N THR A 6 13.72 15.08 10.58
CA THR A 6 12.40 14.79 11.15
C THR A 6 11.82 16.06 11.77
N LEU A 7 10.52 16.22 11.63
CA LEU A 7 9.73 17.27 12.28
C LEU A 7 8.52 16.61 12.94
N GLN A 8 8.42 16.70 14.27
CA GLN A 8 7.32 16.14 15.07
C GLN A 8 7.05 14.64 14.81
N VAL A 9 8.06 13.90 14.39
CA VAL A 9 7.95 12.44 14.22
C VAL A 9 8.13 11.81 15.60
N ASP A 10 7.09 11.10 16.03
CA ASP A 10 7.03 10.39 17.29
C ASP A 10 6.53 8.97 17.00
N PRO A 11 7.36 7.95 17.21
CA PRO A 11 7.00 6.56 16.92
C PRO A 11 5.85 6.04 17.81
N ASP A 12 5.61 6.68 18.95
CA ASP A 12 4.55 6.32 19.89
C ASP A 12 3.22 7.05 19.59
N LYS A 13 3.27 8.07 18.73
CA LYS A 13 2.07 8.79 18.30
C LYS A 13 1.37 8.04 17.18
N TYR A 14 0.22 7.49 17.49
CA TYR A 14 -0.62 6.77 16.53
C TYR A 14 -1.16 7.71 15.44
N PHE A 15 -1.14 7.21 14.22
CA PHE A 15 -2.02 7.63 13.13
C PHE A 15 -2.58 6.38 12.45
N ASN A 16 -3.77 6.48 11.87
CA ASN A 16 -4.33 5.33 11.14
C ASN A 16 -3.55 5.12 9.83
N PRO A 17 -2.86 3.99 9.65
CA PRO A 17 -2.07 3.74 8.44
C PRO A 17 -2.94 3.47 7.21
N ALA A 18 -4.20 3.12 7.39
CA ALA A 18 -5.12 2.83 6.29
C ALA A 18 -4.45 1.97 5.21
N SER A 19 -4.54 2.43 3.96
CA SER A 19 -4.00 1.73 2.79
C SER A 19 -2.47 1.64 2.72
N MET A 20 -1.74 2.25 3.63
CA MET A 20 -0.29 2.08 3.70
C MET A 20 0.12 0.63 3.97
N ALA A 21 -0.71 -0.12 4.70
CA ALA A 21 -0.50 -1.54 4.97
C ALA A 21 -0.40 -2.42 3.70
N LYS A 22 -0.89 -1.94 2.56
CA LYS A 22 -0.78 -2.63 1.27
C LYS A 22 0.65 -2.79 0.80
N MET A 23 1.53 -1.84 1.12
CA MET A 23 2.92 -1.86 0.67
C MET A 23 3.73 -3.02 1.30
N PRO A 24 3.81 -3.19 2.62
CA PRO A 24 4.50 -4.34 3.20
C PRO A 24 3.88 -5.68 2.81
N LEU A 25 2.56 -5.76 2.59
CA LEU A 25 1.93 -7.01 2.15
C LEU A 25 2.34 -7.38 0.71
N ALA A 26 2.47 -6.40 -0.18
CA ALA A 26 2.99 -6.64 -1.53
C ALA A 26 4.42 -7.20 -1.49
N PHE A 27 5.28 -6.62 -0.65
CA PHE A 27 6.67 -7.08 -0.50
C PHE A 27 6.75 -8.48 0.10
N LEU A 28 6.00 -8.74 1.16
CA LEU A 28 5.94 -10.06 1.81
C LEU A 28 5.28 -11.12 0.93
N SER A 29 4.35 -10.77 0.04
CA SER A 29 3.77 -11.71 -0.90
C SER A 29 4.80 -12.23 -1.90
N LEU A 30 5.63 -11.35 -2.44
CA LEU A 30 6.71 -11.75 -3.34
C LEU A 30 7.81 -12.53 -2.59
N GLU A 31 8.15 -12.13 -1.37
CA GLU A 31 9.07 -12.87 -0.52
C GLU A 31 8.56 -14.30 -0.24
N LYS A 32 7.27 -14.45 0.08
CA LYS A 32 6.65 -15.77 0.28
C LYS A 32 6.68 -16.63 -0.98
N LEU A 33 6.41 -16.05 -2.15
CA LEU A 33 6.54 -16.77 -3.42
C LEU A 33 7.97 -17.30 -3.63
N HIS A 34 8.97 -16.47 -3.35
CA HIS A 34 10.37 -16.88 -3.42
C HIS A 34 10.69 -18.02 -2.44
N GLU A 35 10.18 -17.92 -1.21
CA GLU A 35 10.36 -18.95 -0.16
C GLU A 35 9.67 -20.28 -0.46
N LEU A 36 8.58 -20.29 -1.23
CA LEU A 36 7.95 -21.53 -1.69
C LEU A 36 8.92 -22.39 -2.50
N ASN A 37 9.93 -21.80 -3.13
CA ASN A 37 10.97 -22.46 -3.89
C ASN A 37 10.42 -23.48 -4.91
N LYS A 38 9.36 -23.07 -5.63
CA LYS A 38 8.70 -23.85 -6.67
C LYS A 38 8.89 -23.16 -8.02
N PRO A 39 9.74 -23.69 -8.91
CA PRO A 39 10.06 -23.04 -10.18
C PRO A 39 8.86 -22.78 -11.09
N GLU A 40 7.81 -23.59 -10.97
CA GLU A 40 6.56 -23.50 -11.72
C GLU A 40 5.61 -22.41 -11.20
N ILE A 41 5.92 -21.81 -10.03
CA ILE A 41 5.08 -20.77 -9.43
C ILE A 41 5.85 -19.44 -9.39
N ASN A 42 5.22 -18.41 -9.95
CA ASN A 42 5.72 -17.04 -9.88
C ASN A 42 4.57 -16.06 -9.64
N LYS A 43 4.87 -14.76 -9.58
CA LYS A 43 3.88 -13.71 -9.32
C LYS A 43 2.69 -13.67 -10.31
N HIS A 44 2.85 -14.23 -11.52
CA HIS A 44 1.81 -14.26 -12.55
C HIS A 44 0.98 -15.54 -12.55
N THR A 45 1.40 -16.57 -11.80
CA THR A 45 0.67 -17.83 -11.67
C THR A 45 -0.72 -17.58 -11.08
N THR A 46 -1.73 -18.24 -11.64
CA THR A 46 -3.12 -18.13 -11.14
C THR A 46 -3.21 -18.61 -9.71
N ILE A 47 -3.77 -17.76 -8.84
CA ILE A 47 -4.04 -18.06 -7.42
C ILE A 47 -5.54 -18.05 -7.16
N LEU A 48 -6.06 -19.11 -6.55
CA LEU A 48 -7.47 -19.27 -6.23
C LEU A 48 -7.66 -19.29 -4.72
N PHE A 49 -8.78 -18.74 -4.25
CA PHE A 49 -9.12 -18.65 -2.84
C PHE A 49 -10.43 -19.40 -2.57
N ASP A 50 -10.37 -20.39 -1.69
CA ASP A 50 -11.51 -21.17 -1.26
C ASP A 50 -12.01 -20.68 0.11
N SER A 51 -13.30 -20.37 0.24
CA SER A 51 -13.89 -20.01 1.53
C SER A 51 -13.89 -21.23 2.46
N SER A 52 -13.39 -21.05 3.67
CA SER A 52 -13.27 -22.11 4.68
C SER A 52 -13.76 -21.68 6.06
N TYR A 53 -14.09 -20.40 6.22
CA TYR A 53 -14.60 -19.85 7.47
C TYR A 53 -15.68 -18.79 7.20
N GLN A 54 -16.41 -18.42 8.25
CA GLN A 54 -17.54 -17.49 8.18
C GLN A 54 -17.17 -16.16 7.50
N ARG A 55 -18.02 -15.68 6.61
CA ARG A 55 -17.90 -14.41 5.85
C ARG A 55 -16.71 -14.34 4.89
N GLN A 56 -15.90 -15.38 4.77
CA GLN A 56 -14.85 -15.41 3.75
C GLN A 56 -15.46 -15.48 2.36
N VAL A 57 -14.83 -14.79 1.41
CA VAL A 57 -15.24 -14.76 0.01
C VAL A 57 -14.25 -15.55 -0.83
N SER A 58 -14.76 -16.53 -1.60
CA SER A 58 -13.97 -17.25 -2.60
C SER A 58 -13.59 -16.33 -3.77
N MET A 59 -12.46 -16.62 -4.42
CA MET A 59 -12.06 -15.91 -5.66
C MET A 59 -11.50 -16.90 -6.67
N TYR A 60 -12.17 -17.03 -7.82
CA TYR A 60 -11.78 -17.93 -8.91
C TYR A 60 -11.55 -17.18 -10.24
N ALA A 61 -11.91 -15.91 -10.30
CA ALA A 61 -11.76 -15.07 -11.48
C ALA A 61 -11.48 -13.62 -11.06
N ASP A 62 -10.82 -12.87 -11.95
CA ASP A 62 -10.62 -11.44 -11.84
C ASP A 62 -10.78 -10.81 -13.24
N SER A 63 -11.92 -10.19 -13.48
CA SER A 63 -12.28 -9.63 -14.78
C SER A 63 -11.38 -8.47 -15.21
N SER A 64 -10.68 -7.83 -14.28
CA SER A 64 -9.78 -6.72 -14.54
C SER A 64 -8.40 -7.17 -15.06
N SER A 65 -8.06 -8.45 -14.92
CA SER A 65 -6.81 -9.02 -15.42
C SER A 65 -6.90 -9.43 -16.89
N LYS A 66 -5.75 -9.54 -17.55
CA LYS A 66 -5.66 -9.88 -18.98
C LYS A 66 -6.27 -11.25 -19.31
N ASN A 67 -5.97 -12.25 -18.49
CA ASN A 67 -6.47 -13.62 -18.63
C ASN A 67 -7.72 -13.91 -17.82
N LYS A 68 -8.32 -12.89 -17.20
CA LYS A 68 -9.48 -12.96 -16.30
C LYS A 68 -9.27 -13.88 -15.07
N LYS A 69 -8.01 -14.10 -14.68
CA LYS A 69 -7.63 -14.90 -13.52
C LYS A 69 -6.87 -14.06 -12.50
N PRO A 70 -7.07 -14.29 -11.20
CA PRO A 70 -6.34 -13.60 -10.16
C PRO A 70 -4.88 -14.06 -10.08
N SER A 71 -3.96 -13.14 -9.74
CA SER A 71 -2.56 -13.43 -9.47
C SER A 71 -1.97 -12.43 -8.49
N ILE A 72 -0.87 -12.78 -7.82
CA ILE A 72 -0.18 -11.86 -6.91
C ILE A 72 0.27 -10.58 -7.64
N ALA A 73 0.78 -10.72 -8.87
CA ALA A 73 1.14 -9.55 -9.68
C ALA A 73 -0.04 -8.62 -9.91
N HIS A 74 -1.21 -9.16 -10.23
CA HIS A 74 -2.39 -8.34 -10.48
C HIS A 74 -2.93 -7.68 -9.20
N PHE A 75 -2.85 -8.34 -8.06
CA PHE A 75 -3.18 -7.74 -6.77
C PHE A 75 -2.24 -6.57 -6.44
N ILE A 76 -0.94 -6.72 -6.65
CA ILE A 76 0.03 -5.64 -6.42
C ILE A 76 -0.27 -4.44 -7.33
N LYS A 77 -0.57 -4.67 -8.62
CA LYS A 77 -0.97 -3.60 -9.55
C LYS A 77 -2.17 -2.81 -9.01
N ARG A 78 -3.27 -3.48 -8.69
CA ARG A 78 -4.51 -2.86 -8.18
C ARG A 78 -4.28 -2.12 -6.85
N ALA A 79 -3.47 -2.71 -5.95
CA ALA A 79 -3.15 -2.11 -4.66
C ALA A 79 -2.30 -0.84 -4.77
N PHE A 80 -1.45 -0.72 -5.80
CA PHE A 80 -0.55 0.44 -5.94
C PHE A 80 -1.09 1.53 -6.85
N LEU A 81 -1.79 1.18 -7.93
CA LEU A 81 -2.29 2.13 -8.92
C LEU A 81 -3.37 3.06 -8.37
N ILE A 82 -4.37 2.51 -7.69
CA ILE A 82 -5.50 3.27 -7.13
C ILE A 82 -5.87 2.86 -5.70
N SER A 83 -5.06 2.00 -5.08
CA SER A 83 -5.25 1.63 -3.67
C SER A 83 -6.47 0.75 -3.36
N GLU A 84 -6.91 -0.14 -4.26
CA GLU A 84 -8.04 -1.04 -4.02
C GLU A 84 -7.87 -1.92 -2.77
N ASN A 85 -8.99 -2.21 -2.07
CA ASN A 85 -8.98 -2.95 -0.78
C ASN A 85 -8.99 -4.47 -0.95
N ASP A 86 -9.74 -5.03 -1.93
CA ASP A 86 -9.77 -6.48 -2.14
C ASP A 86 -8.35 -7.07 -2.36
N PRO A 87 -7.46 -6.48 -3.18
CA PRO A 87 -6.08 -6.96 -3.31
C PRO A 87 -5.31 -7.06 -2.00
N TYR A 88 -5.51 -6.09 -1.08
CA TYR A 88 -4.90 -6.15 0.25
C TYR A 88 -5.40 -7.37 1.04
N ASN A 89 -6.71 -7.61 1.05
CA ASN A 89 -7.30 -8.74 1.75
C ASN A 89 -6.78 -10.06 1.19
N ARG A 90 -6.62 -10.18 -0.14
CA ARG A 90 -6.07 -11.39 -0.78
C ARG A 90 -4.60 -11.63 -0.44
N MET A 91 -3.78 -10.58 -0.45
CA MET A 91 -2.39 -10.68 -0.01
C MET A 91 -2.27 -11.02 1.48
N TYR A 92 -3.12 -10.43 2.33
CA TYR A 92 -3.20 -10.77 3.75
C TYR A 92 -3.53 -12.24 3.97
N GLN A 93 -4.53 -12.76 3.27
CA GLN A 93 -4.94 -14.17 3.36
C GLN A 93 -3.85 -15.11 2.83
N PHE A 94 -3.14 -14.74 1.77
CA PHE A 94 -2.04 -15.52 1.22
C PHE A 94 -0.87 -15.62 2.20
N ILE A 95 -0.48 -14.53 2.82
CA ILE A 95 0.66 -14.52 3.76
C ILE A 95 0.24 -15.16 5.09
N GLY A 96 -0.91 -14.76 5.65
CA GLY A 96 -1.40 -15.12 6.97
C GLY A 96 -0.97 -14.12 8.06
N GLN A 97 -1.89 -13.83 8.99
CA GLN A 97 -1.71 -12.82 10.04
C GLN A 97 -0.45 -13.03 10.89
N SER A 98 -0.16 -14.28 11.26
CA SER A 98 1.01 -14.64 12.06
C SER A 98 2.30 -14.33 11.31
N ASP A 99 2.42 -14.79 10.06
CA ASP A 99 3.64 -14.63 9.26
C ASP A 99 3.89 -13.16 8.92
N ILE A 100 2.85 -12.37 8.63
CA ILE A 100 2.96 -10.92 8.41
C ILE A 100 3.70 -10.28 9.58
N ASN A 101 3.20 -10.48 10.79
CA ASN A 101 3.73 -9.79 11.98
C ASN A 101 5.09 -10.34 12.41
N LYS A 102 5.30 -11.67 12.35
CA LYS A 102 6.60 -12.29 12.67
C LYS A 102 7.71 -11.82 11.73
N LYS A 103 7.45 -11.81 10.41
CA LYS A 103 8.44 -11.37 9.42
C LYS A 103 8.79 -9.90 9.56
N LEU A 104 7.80 -9.03 9.75
CA LEU A 104 8.04 -7.60 9.95
C LEU A 104 8.85 -7.34 11.22
N LEU A 105 8.53 -8.00 12.32
CA LEU A 105 9.30 -7.92 13.57
C LEU A 105 10.75 -8.40 13.38
N GLN A 106 10.96 -9.55 12.75
CA GLN A 106 12.29 -10.10 12.45
C GLN A 106 13.14 -9.15 11.59
N LYS A 107 12.50 -8.45 10.66
CA LYS A 107 13.16 -7.45 9.81
C LYS A 107 13.46 -6.13 10.54
N GLY A 108 13.01 -5.98 11.79
CA GLY A 108 13.26 -4.80 12.62
C GLY A 108 12.21 -3.69 12.45
N TYR A 109 11.05 -3.99 11.88
CA TYR A 109 9.88 -3.11 11.78
C TYR A 109 8.96 -3.32 13.00
N GLY A 110 9.50 -3.04 14.19
CA GLY A 110 8.89 -3.42 15.47
C GLY A 110 7.63 -2.61 15.84
N SER A 111 7.49 -1.40 15.29
CA SER A 111 6.30 -0.57 15.49
C SER A 111 5.11 -1.02 14.62
N THR A 112 5.35 -1.96 13.69
CA THR A 112 4.33 -2.39 12.74
C THR A 112 3.54 -3.57 13.27
N LYS A 113 2.20 -3.43 13.31
CA LYS A 113 1.23 -4.49 13.61
C LYS A 113 0.11 -4.46 12.58
N ILE A 114 -0.02 -5.54 11.81
CA ILE A 114 -1.07 -5.68 10.80
C ILE A 114 -1.94 -6.86 11.22
N THR A 115 -3.09 -6.56 11.84
CA THR A 115 -3.96 -7.53 12.48
C THR A 115 -5.34 -7.63 11.85
N ARG A 116 -5.68 -6.71 10.92
CA ARG A 116 -7.02 -6.61 10.33
C ARG A 116 -6.97 -6.55 8.81
N GLN A 117 -7.92 -7.23 8.20
CA GLN A 117 -8.30 -7.04 6.80
C GLN A 117 -9.16 -5.78 6.66
N PHE A 118 -9.27 -5.23 5.45
CA PHE A 118 -10.15 -4.09 5.14
C PHE A 118 -11.56 -4.60 4.83
N MET A 119 -12.12 -5.26 5.82
CA MET A 119 -13.48 -5.79 5.85
C MET A 119 -14.01 -5.64 7.27
N GLY A 120 -15.32 -5.56 7.43
CA GLY A 120 -15.96 -5.52 8.75
C GLY A 120 -15.88 -6.85 9.52
N TYR A 121 -14.68 -7.41 9.62
CA TYR A 121 -14.41 -8.67 10.30
C TYR A 121 -14.17 -8.47 11.80
N THR A 122 -14.61 -9.45 12.60
CA THR A 122 -14.22 -9.58 14.01
C THR A 122 -12.74 -9.93 14.15
N GLU A 123 -12.20 -9.83 15.36
CA GLU A 123 -10.82 -10.28 15.65
C GLU A 123 -10.61 -11.74 15.27
N ASP A 124 -11.55 -12.60 15.59
CA ASP A 124 -11.50 -14.02 15.25
C ASP A 124 -11.50 -14.24 13.74
N GLN A 125 -12.39 -13.58 13.02
CA GLN A 125 -12.43 -13.67 11.55
C GLN A 125 -11.14 -13.20 10.87
N ASN A 126 -10.45 -12.19 11.42
CA ASN A 126 -9.16 -11.75 10.93
C ASN A 126 -8.02 -12.74 11.18
N ARG A 127 -8.18 -13.70 12.08
CA ARG A 127 -7.22 -14.78 12.38
C ARG A 127 -7.27 -15.92 11.40
N HIS A 128 -8.35 -16.06 10.63
CA HIS A 128 -8.55 -17.12 9.65
C HIS A 128 -8.12 -16.71 8.25
N THR A 129 -7.44 -17.60 7.53
CA THR A 129 -7.16 -17.44 6.10
C THR A 129 -8.06 -18.34 5.27
N ASN A 130 -8.25 -18.00 4.00
CA ASN A 130 -8.82 -18.92 3.01
C ASN A 130 -7.88 -20.10 2.76
N GLY A 131 -8.42 -21.21 2.24
CA GLY A 131 -7.64 -22.18 1.51
C GLY A 131 -7.14 -21.57 0.20
N ILE A 132 -5.90 -21.85 -0.20
CA ILE A 132 -5.29 -21.25 -1.39
C ILE A 132 -4.74 -22.31 -2.31
N ARG A 133 -5.01 -22.18 -3.60
CA ARG A 133 -4.49 -23.04 -4.64
C ARG A 133 -3.80 -22.26 -5.74
N PHE A 134 -2.60 -22.65 -6.10
CA PHE A 134 -1.95 -22.21 -7.33
C PHE A 134 -2.21 -23.26 -8.42
N VAL A 135 -2.62 -22.78 -9.58
CA VAL A 135 -2.92 -23.64 -10.74
C VAL A 135 -2.25 -23.10 -12.00
N ASN A 136 -1.91 -24.00 -12.93
CA ASN A 136 -1.44 -23.59 -14.24
C ASN A 136 -2.60 -23.18 -15.17
N ASP A 137 -2.30 -22.83 -16.42
CA ASP A 137 -3.29 -22.37 -17.40
C ASP A 137 -4.35 -23.43 -17.73
N ASN A 138 -4.02 -24.72 -17.57
CA ASN A 138 -4.94 -25.86 -17.73
C ASN A 138 -5.73 -26.19 -16.46
N ASN A 139 -5.64 -25.34 -15.41
CA ASN A 139 -6.21 -25.56 -14.09
C ASN A 139 -5.65 -26.77 -13.33
N THR A 140 -4.47 -27.28 -13.71
CA THR A 140 -3.76 -28.31 -12.95
C THR A 140 -3.20 -27.70 -11.67
N LEU A 141 -3.41 -28.38 -10.54
CA LEU A 141 -2.90 -27.95 -9.24
C LEU A 141 -1.37 -28.02 -9.21
N LEU A 142 -0.73 -26.89 -8.86
CA LEU A 142 0.73 -26.76 -8.66
C LEU A 142 1.10 -26.77 -7.17
N TYR A 143 0.27 -26.12 -6.35
CA TYR A 143 0.49 -25.98 -4.92
C TYR A 143 -0.82 -25.69 -4.21
N GLU A 144 -0.96 -26.21 -3.00
CA GLU A 144 -2.08 -25.95 -2.12
C GLU A 144 -1.59 -25.52 -0.74
N GLN A 145 -2.22 -24.50 -0.18
CA GLN A 145 -2.06 -24.05 1.19
C GLN A 145 -3.39 -24.24 1.92
N ALA A 146 -3.40 -25.08 2.95
CA ALA A 146 -4.58 -25.26 3.80
C ALA A 146 -4.95 -23.94 4.49
N PRO A 147 -6.25 -23.75 4.83
CA PRO A 147 -6.68 -22.65 5.68
C PRO A 147 -5.90 -22.64 6.99
N GLN A 148 -5.55 -21.46 7.47
CA GLN A 148 -4.79 -21.27 8.71
C GLN A 148 -5.62 -20.48 9.73
N TYR A 149 -5.37 -20.76 11.01
CA TYR A 149 -5.86 -19.99 12.14
C TYR A 149 -4.68 -19.50 12.97
N ASN A 150 -4.62 -18.19 13.20
CA ASN A 150 -3.55 -17.60 14.01
C ASN A 150 -3.90 -17.65 15.50
N THR A 151 -3.10 -18.36 16.28
CA THR A 151 -3.21 -18.45 17.74
C THR A 151 -2.31 -17.47 18.49
N ASP A 152 -1.48 -16.69 17.79
CA ASP A 152 -0.57 -15.74 18.43
C ASP A 152 -1.34 -14.66 19.20
N SER A 153 -0.80 -14.26 20.34
CA SER A 153 -1.30 -13.10 21.09
C SER A 153 -0.61 -11.83 20.62
N PHE A 154 -1.38 -10.73 20.51
CA PHE A 154 -0.84 -9.41 20.21
C PHE A 154 -0.88 -8.52 21.45
N SER A 155 0.25 -7.91 21.79
CA SER A 155 0.31 -6.82 22.77
C SER A 155 0.11 -5.49 22.04
N PHE A 156 -0.93 -4.74 22.40
CA PHE A 156 -1.26 -3.47 21.76
C PHE A 156 -0.78 -2.24 22.54
N GLY A 157 -0.25 -2.42 23.76
CA GLY A 157 0.19 -1.30 24.58
C GLY A 157 -0.98 -0.53 25.22
N ALA A 158 -0.81 0.79 25.39
CA ALA A 158 -1.84 1.67 25.94
C ALA A 158 -3.02 1.83 24.97
N PRO A 159 -4.25 2.11 25.46
CA PRO A 159 -5.40 2.42 24.62
C PRO A 159 -5.13 3.60 23.68
N ILE A 160 -5.55 3.46 22.42
CA ILE A 160 -5.47 4.51 21.40
C ILE A 160 -6.87 5.04 21.15
N LEU A 161 -7.19 6.15 21.82
CA LEU A 161 -8.52 6.75 21.86
C LEU A 161 -8.48 8.10 21.12
N ILE A 162 -9.30 8.25 20.06
CA ILE A 162 -9.28 9.42 19.18
C ILE A 162 -10.70 9.96 18.97
N GLY A 163 -10.82 11.28 18.93
CA GLY A 163 -12.10 12.00 18.77
C GLY A 163 -12.84 12.20 20.07
N ASN A 164 -13.98 12.90 19.98
CA ASN A 164 -14.87 13.22 21.09
C ASN A 164 -16.16 12.42 21.04
N ALA A 165 -16.54 11.97 19.83
CA ALA A 165 -17.67 11.10 19.54
C ALA A 165 -17.36 10.26 18.32
N HIS A 166 -18.15 9.22 18.06
CA HIS A 166 -18.00 8.41 16.87
C HIS A 166 -19.30 7.71 16.44
N TRP A 167 -19.41 7.38 15.17
CA TRP A 167 -20.47 6.50 14.68
C TRP A 167 -20.05 5.04 14.81
N ASN A 168 -20.93 4.23 15.40
CA ASN A 168 -20.69 2.79 15.52
C ASN A 168 -21.17 2.04 14.26
N SER A 169 -20.98 0.71 14.24
CA SER A 169 -21.39 -0.16 13.12
C SER A 169 -22.91 -0.30 12.92
N ARG A 170 -23.74 0.33 13.76
CA ARG A 170 -25.20 0.38 13.67
C ARG A 170 -25.71 1.75 13.24
N ASP A 171 -24.80 2.62 12.79
CA ASP A 171 -25.11 4.01 12.46
C ASP A 171 -25.70 4.80 13.65
N GLU A 172 -25.21 4.53 14.88
CA GLU A 172 -25.57 5.25 16.08
C GLU A 172 -24.42 6.16 16.53
N LEU A 173 -24.72 7.41 16.87
CA LEU A 173 -23.73 8.33 17.45
C LEU A 173 -23.46 7.96 18.92
N VAL A 174 -22.23 7.60 19.20
CA VAL A 174 -21.72 7.25 20.54
C VAL A 174 -20.89 8.41 21.07
N GLN A 175 -21.20 8.89 22.27
CA GLN A 175 -20.38 9.88 22.96
C GLN A 175 -19.11 9.22 23.52
N GLY A 176 -17.96 9.84 23.26
CA GLY A 176 -16.64 9.34 23.63
C GLY A 176 -15.78 8.96 22.43
N PRO A 177 -14.47 8.79 22.65
CA PRO A 177 -13.51 8.55 21.56
C PRO A 177 -13.73 7.21 20.89
N PHE A 178 -13.29 7.11 19.63
CA PHE A 178 -13.19 5.84 18.92
C PHE A 178 -11.91 5.11 19.35
N ASP A 179 -12.02 3.81 19.60
CA ASP A 179 -10.91 2.97 20.04
C ASP A 179 -10.16 2.34 18.84
N PHE A 180 -8.98 2.86 18.54
CA PHE A 180 -8.07 2.35 17.51
C PHE A 180 -7.05 1.32 18.05
N THR A 181 -7.08 0.95 19.32
CA THR A 181 -6.06 0.12 19.97
C THR A 181 -5.75 -1.16 19.22
N LYS A 182 -6.77 -1.81 18.65
CA LYS A 182 -6.64 -3.07 17.93
C LYS A 182 -6.64 -2.91 16.40
N HIS A 183 -6.57 -1.68 15.90
CA HIS A 183 -6.43 -1.41 14.47
C HIS A 183 -4.99 -1.67 14.00
N ASN A 184 -4.81 -1.75 12.67
CA ASN A 184 -3.47 -1.79 12.10
C ASN A 184 -2.68 -0.57 12.59
N ASN A 185 -1.41 -0.80 12.91
CA ASN A 185 -0.48 0.24 13.34
C ASN A 185 0.82 0.10 12.56
N ILE A 186 1.29 1.18 11.98
CA ILE A 186 2.57 1.24 11.25
C ILE A 186 3.12 2.64 11.48
N SER A 187 4.33 2.76 12.05
CA SER A 187 4.94 4.07 12.20
C SER A 187 5.40 4.64 10.84
N LEU A 188 5.44 5.96 10.75
CA LEU A 188 5.89 6.66 9.55
C LEU A 188 7.34 6.27 9.20
N GLU A 189 8.17 6.07 10.23
CA GLU A 189 9.56 5.63 10.08
C GLU A 189 9.69 4.22 9.52
N ASP A 190 8.89 3.26 10.01
CA ASP A 190 8.89 1.88 9.48
C ASP A 190 8.47 1.88 8.02
N MET A 191 7.44 2.65 7.66
CA MET A 191 6.99 2.76 6.27
C MET A 191 8.06 3.34 5.35
N GLN A 192 8.73 4.42 5.76
CA GLN A 192 9.82 4.99 4.98
C GLN A 192 10.99 4.02 4.84
N LYS A 193 11.37 3.31 5.92
CA LYS A 193 12.42 2.29 5.89
C LYS A 193 12.06 1.11 4.97
N MET A 194 10.80 0.67 4.96
CA MET A 194 10.32 -0.37 4.05
C MET A 194 10.41 0.08 2.58
N LEU A 195 9.96 1.29 2.26
CA LEU A 195 10.12 1.85 0.91
C LEU A 195 11.60 1.97 0.54
N GLN A 196 12.44 2.47 1.47
CA GLN A 196 13.89 2.57 1.27
C GLN A 196 14.54 1.20 1.01
N ALA A 197 14.05 0.13 1.66
CA ALA A 197 14.57 -1.23 1.46
C ALA A 197 14.31 -1.76 0.04
N ILE A 198 13.29 -1.26 -0.65
CA ILE A 198 12.99 -1.61 -2.05
C ILE A 198 13.74 -0.68 -3.01
N VAL A 199 13.71 0.62 -2.77
CA VAL A 199 14.35 1.59 -3.68
C VAL A 199 15.88 1.48 -3.60
N PHE A 200 16.42 1.36 -2.38
CA PHE A 200 17.85 1.38 -2.07
C PHE A 200 18.26 0.21 -1.16
N PRO A 201 18.15 -1.04 -1.60
CA PRO A 201 18.31 -2.21 -0.71
C PRO A 201 19.68 -2.29 -0.02
N THR A 202 20.74 -1.75 -0.62
CA THR A 202 22.07 -1.72 -0.01
C THR A 202 22.24 -0.65 1.07
N SER A 203 21.29 0.29 1.20
CA SER A 203 21.31 1.38 2.17
C SER A 203 20.72 1.01 3.52
N VAL A 204 20.04 -0.14 3.61
CA VAL A 204 19.46 -0.67 4.85
C VAL A 204 20.18 -1.93 5.31
N PRO A 205 20.15 -2.26 6.62
CA PRO A 205 20.71 -3.51 7.13
C PRO A 205 20.16 -4.73 6.38
N SER A 206 20.98 -5.76 6.19
CA SER A 206 20.58 -6.96 5.46
C SER A 206 19.33 -7.62 6.04
N LYS A 207 19.18 -7.65 7.36
CA LYS A 207 18.00 -8.19 8.03
C LYS A 207 16.71 -7.45 7.69
N SER A 208 16.79 -6.15 7.34
CA SER A 208 15.62 -5.31 7.02
C SER A 208 15.21 -5.39 5.55
N ARG A 209 15.95 -6.13 4.72
CA ARG A 209 15.61 -6.33 3.31
C ARG A 209 14.55 -7.40 3.15
N PHE A 210 13.81 -7.30 2.06
CA PHE A 210 12.89 -8.35 1.61
C PHE A 210 13.64 -9.31 0.69
N ASN A 211 13.45 -10.61 0.90
CA ASN A 211 14.08 -11.66 0.10
C ASN A 211 13.33 -11.86 -1.21
N ILE A 212 13.55 -10.98 -2.16
CA ILE A 212 12.92 -10.96 -3.48
C ILE A 212 13.98 -10.90 -4.58
N SER A 213 13.63 -11.36 -5.78
CA SER A 213 14.49 -11.25 -6.95
C SER A 213 14.63 -9.80 -7.44
N GLU A 214 15.66 -9.51 -8.23
CA GLU A 214 15.78 -8.19 -8.86
C GLU A 214 14.62 -7.93 -9.84
N GLU A 215 14.11 -8.95 -10.52
CA GLU A 215 12.93 -8.84 -11.37
C GLU A 215 11.69 -8.42 -10.56
N ASP A 216 11.47 -9.02 -9.38
CA ASP A 216 10.36 -8.65 -8.51
C ASP A 216 10.54 -7.25 -7.93
N ARG A 217 11.77 -6.86 -7.61
CA ARG A 217 12.07 -5.49 -7.18
C ARG A 217 11.74 -4.47 -8.27
N GLN A 218 12.13 -4.72 -9.51
CA GLN A 218 11.79 -3.86 -10.66
C GLN A 218 10.29 -3.79 -10.89
N PHE A 219 9.58 -4.91 -10.74
CA PHE A 219 8.12 -4.96 -10.80
C PHE A 219 7.47 -4.09 -9.71
N LEU A 220 7.96 -4.14 -8.47
CA LEU A 220 7.48 -3.27 -7.40
C LEU A 220 7.76 -1.80 -7.69
N LEU A 221 8.96 -1.44 -8.14
CA LEU A 221 9.31 -0.08 -8.52
C LEU A 221 8.41 0.44 -9.64
N GLN A 222 8.13 -0.40 -10.63
CA GLN A 222 7.21 -0.04 -11.70
C GLN A 222 5.85 0.36 -11.13
N PHE A 223 5.17 -0.49 -10.39
CA PHE A 223 3.80 -0.23 -9.96
C PHE A 223 3.68 0.74 -8.77
N LEU A 224 4.73 0.95 -7.97
CA LEU A 224 4.78 2.05 -7.02
C LEU A 224 4.78 3.43 -7.70
N SER A 225 5.23 3.51 -8.97
CA SER A 225 5.39 4.78 -9.68
C SER A 225 4.63 4.88 -11.00
N GLN A 226 3.99 3.82 -11.47
CA GLN A 226 3.16 3.82 -12.69
C GLN A 226 1.84 4.56 -12.43
N TYR A 227 1.34 5.25 -13.46
CA TYR A 227 0.08 5.97 -13.38
C TYR A 227 -1.10 5.15 -13.89
N PRO A 228 -2.33 5.39 -13.39
CA PRO A 228 -3.53 4.71 -13.87
C PRO A 228 -3.76 4.87 -15.37
N SER A 229 -3.43 6.05 -15.94
CA SER A 229 -3.58 6.32 -17.39
C SER A 229 -2.68 5.46 -18.28
N GLU A 230 -1.60 4.89 -17.74
CA GLU A 230 -0.61 4.13 -18.50
C GLU A 230 -0.94 2.64 -18.61
N THR A 231 -1.88 2.12 -17.79
CA THR A 231 -2.12 0.68 -17.68
C THR A 231 -3.24 0.16 -18.57
N ASN A 232 -3.07 -1.06 -19.09
CA ASN A 232 -4.09 -1.77 -19.85
C ASN A 232 -4.90 -2.75 -19.00
N TYR A 233 -4.25 -3.38 -18.02
CA TYR A 233 -4.83 -4.39 -17.12
C TYR A 233 -4.32 -4.18 -15.70
N PRO A 234 -5.14 -3.58 -14.83
CA PRO A 234 -6.50 -3.06 -15.05
C PRO A 234 -6.53 -1.79 -15.92
N LYS A 235 -7.69 -1.52 -16.57
CA LYS A 235 -7.93 -0.29 -17.32
C LYS A 235 -8.85 0.60 -16.51
N TYR A 236 -8.28 1.60 -15.86
CA TYR A 236 -9.02 2.55 -15.05
C TYR A 236 -9.55 3.72 -15.88
N ASP A 237 -10.68 4.26 -15.47
CA ASP A 237 -11.21 5.52 -15.99
C ASP A 237 -10.40 6.69 -15.44
N THR A 238 -9.88 7.53 -16.33
CA THR A 238 -8.92 8.59 -15.95
C THR A 238 -9.58 9.84 -15.38
N GLU A 239 -10.90 9.98 -15.50
CA GLU A 239 -11.66 11.05 -14.84
C GLU A 239 -11.87 10.72 -13.35
N HIS A 240 -12.08 9.43 -13.02
CA HIS A 240 -12.27 8.97 -11.65
C HIS A 240 -10.95 8.64 -10.97
N PHE A 241 -10.01 8.02 -11.71
CA PHE A 241 -8.70 7.61 -11.21
C PHE A 241 -7.60 8.29 -12.03
N TYR A 242 -7.41 9.57 -11.77
CA TYR A 242 -6.42 10.41 -12.45
C TYR A 242 -4.98 10.13 -11.97
N ASP A 243 -3.98 10.60 -12.69
CA ASP A 243 -2.58 10.22 -12.45
C ASP A 243 -2.03 10.64 -11.09
N SER A 244 -2.53 11.75 -10.54
CA SER A 244 -2.17 12.19 -9.19
C SER A 244 -3.08 11.65 -8.07
N TYR A 245 -4.05 10.77 -8.37
CA TYR A 245 -5.06 10.26 -7.42
C TYR A 245 -4.47 9.72 -6.11
N VAL A 246 -3.37 8.97 -6.18
CA VAL A 246 -2.64 8.45 -5.02
C VAL A 246 -1.24 9.09 -4.88
N LYS A 247 -1.05 10.34 -5.28
CA LYS A 247 0.21 11.08 -5.21
C LYS A 247 -0.01 12.41 -4.45
N PHE A 248 -0.29 12.32 -3.14
CA PHE A 248 -0.81 13.44 -2.36
C PHE A 248 0.11 14.67 -2.34
N PHE A 249 1.44 14.48 -2.39
CA PHE A 249 2.39 15.60 -2.51
C PHE A 249 2.34 16.33 -3.86
N PHE A 250 1.66 15.75 -4.86
CA PHE A 250 1.53 16.32 -6.22
C PHE A 250 0.07 16.52 -6.63
N GLN A 251 -0.88 16.10 -5.79
CA GLN A 251 -2.31 16.19 -6.11
C GLN A 251 -2.78 17.64 -6.12
N ASP A 252 -3.39 18.08 -7.24
CA ASP A 252 -4.01 19.38 -7.39
C ASP A 252 -5.22 19.31 -8.35
N SER A 253 -5.85 20.47 -8.59
CA SER A 253 -7.03 20.57 -9.46
C SER A 253 -6.78 20.22 -10.93
N THR A 254 -5.53 20.10 -11.37
CA THR A 254 -5.21 19.67 -12.74
C THR A 254 -5.29 18.16 -12.92
N HIS A 255 -5.28 17.39 -11.82
CA HIS A 255 -5.30 15.94 -11.77
C HIS A 255 -4.16 15.25 -12.57
N SER A 256 -3.16 16.01 -12.96
CA SER A 256 -2.06 15.55 -13.81
C SER A 256 -0.74 15.47 -13.03
N MET A 257 0.22 14.74 -13.60
CA MET A 257 1.57 14.65 -13.08
C MET A 257 2.57 15.30 -14.05
N PRO A 258 3.61 16.02 -13.55
CA PRO A 258 4.68 16.50 -14.41
C PRO A 258 5.39 15.34 -15.10
N LYS A 259 5.63 15.46 -16.42
CA LYS A 259 6.20 14.38 -17.25
C LYS A 259 7.60 13.90 -16.82
N ASN A 260 8.38 14.80 -16.21
CA ASN A 260 9.73 14.54 -15.74
C ASN A 260 9.78 13.95 -14.31
N ILE A 261 8.65 13.88 -13.62
CA ILE A 261 8.59 13.41 -12.23
C ILE A 261 7.99 12.03 -12.17
N ARG A 262 8.60 11.15 -11.36
CA ARG A 262 8.05 9.87 -10.94
C ARG A 262 8.03 9.81 -9.41
N VAL A 263 6.93 9.35 -8.87
CA VAL A 263 6.72 9.24 -7.42
C VAL A 263 6.44 7.79 -7.07
N PHE A 264 7.40 7.17 -6.40
CA PHE A 264 7.31 5.81 -5.89
C PHE A 264 6.74 5.88 -4.48
N ASN A 265 5.47 5.58 -4.30
CA ASN A 265 4.84 5.83 -3.02
C ASN A 265 3.71 4.87 -2.68
N LYS A 266 3.30 4.96 -1.42
CA LYS A 266 2.01 4.48 -0.97
C LYS A 266 1.38 5.52 -0.07
N VAL A 267 0.07 5.71 -0.24
CA VAL A 267 -0.74 6.59 0.58
C VAL A 267 -1.63 5.80 1.53
N GLY A 268 -2.02 6.45 2.62
CA GLY A 268 -3.09 6.04 3.53
C GLY A 268 -4.10 7.15 3.69
N TRP A 269 -5.38 6.79 3.64
CA TRP A 269 -6.50 7.72 3.77
C TRP A 269 -7.65 7.03 4.49
N ALA A 270 -7.91 7.41 5.73
CA ALA A 270 -9.08 6.95 6.49
C ALA A 270 -9.26 7.77 7.77
N TYR A 271 -10.49 7.98 8.17
CA TYR A 271 -10.86 8.61 9.45
C TYR A 271 -10.25 10.00 9.66
N GLY A 272 -10.06 10.77 8.60
CA GLY A 272 -9.40 12.08 8.64
C GLY A 272 -7.87 12.02 8.72
N PHE A 273 -7.26 10.84 8.71
CA PHE A 273 -5.82 10.67 8.56
C PHE A 273 -5.45 10.59 7.09
N LEU A 274 -4.51 11.42 6.68
CA LEU A 274 -3.89 11.41 5.36
C LEU A 274 -2.38 11.22 5.53
N THR A 275 -1.83 10.24 4.84
CA THR A 275 -0.39 9.92 4.89
C THR A 275 0.13 9.64 3.49
N ASP A 276 1.29 10.16 3.16
CA ASP A 276 2.05 9.78 1.96
C ASP A 276 3.51 9.47 2.34
N VAL A 277 4.01 8.34 1.87
CA VAL A 277 5.42 7.94 1.99
C VAL A 277 5.96 7.71 0.60
N SER A 278 6.86 8.59 0.19
CA SER A 278 7.29 8.75 -1.19
C SER A 278 8.80 8.73 -1.35
N TYR A 279 9.26 8.19 -2.47
CA TYR A 279 10.52 8.51 -3.12
C TYR A 279 10.20 9.25 -4.41
N VAL A 280 10.68 10.48 -4.52
CA VAL A 280 10.45 11.37 -5.67
C VAL A 280 11.69 11.40 -6.52
N LEU A 281 11.51 11.27 -7.83
CA LEU A 281 12.56 11.26 -8.82
C LEU A 281 12.20 12.23 -9.95
N ASP A 282 13.09 13.19 -10.22
CA ASP A 282 12.99 14.13 -11.34
C ASP A 282 14.11 13.88 -12.34
N THR A 283 13.75 13.38 -13.50
CA THR A 283 14.70 13.00 -14.56
C THR A 283 15.26 14.20 -15.33
N LEU A 284 14.54 15.32 -15.34
CA LEU A 284 14.97 16.55 -16.05
C LEU A 284 16.04 17.31 -15.24
N ASN A 285 15.79 17.49 -13.94
CA ASN A 285 16.66 18.25 -13.06
C ASN A 285 17.69 17.38 -12.32
N ASN A 286 17.67 16.06 -12.57
CA ASN A 286 18.55 15.08 -11.94
C ASN A 286 18.51 15.15 -10.40
N ILE A 287 17.30 15.11 -9.86
CA ILE A 287 17.01 15.22 -8.42
C ILE A 287 16.31 13.95 -7.94
N ASP A 288 16.65 13.54 -6.74
CA ASP A 288 15.89 12.52 -6.00
C ASP A 288 15.86 12.85 -4.50
N TYR A 289 14.78 12.47 -3.83
CA TYR A 289 14.65 12.57 -2.38
C TYR A 289 13.53 11.65 -1.87
N MET A 290 13.57 11.34 -0.58
CA MET A 290 12.45 10.69 0.11
C MET A 290 11.71 11.72 0.96
N LEU A 291 10.38 11.66 0.93
CA LEU A 291 9.51 12.52 1.72
C LEU A 291 8.37 11.67 2.29
N SER A 292 8.13 11.82 3.60
CA SER A 292 7.03 11.16 4.28
C SER A 292 6.34 12.14 5.21
N ALA A 293 5.02 12.23 5.13
CA ALA A 293 4.23 13.07 6.03
C ALA A 293 2.88 12.42 6.35
N THR A 294 2.38 12.71 7.54
CA THR A 294 1.02 12.38 7.96
C THR A 294 0.35 13.61 8.55
N VAL A 295 -0.94 13.76 8.32
CA VAL A 295 -1.77 14.81 8.90
C VAL A 295 -3.11 14.22 9.35
N TYR A 296 -3.66 14.75 10.43
CA TYR A 296 -4.99 14.45 10.92
C TYR A 296 -5.88 15.67 10.80
N VAL A 297 -6.99 15.56 10.11
CA VAL A 297 -7.92 16.65 9.79
C VAL A 297 -9.35 16.22 10.11
N ASN A 298 -9.82 16.60 11.31
CA ASN A 298 -11.14 16.27 11.82
C ASN A 298 -11.56 17.37 12.81
N SER A 299 -12.10 18.46 12.29
CA SER A 299 -12.40 19.67 13.08
C SER A 299 -13.57 19.53 14.04
N ASP A 300 -14.55 18.67 13.73
CA ASP A 300 -15.70 18.45 14.62
C ASP A 300 -15.43 17.38 15.69
N GLY A 301 -14.34 16.62 15.57
CA GLY A 301 -13.93 15.58 16.50
C GLY A 301 -14.81 14.33 16.48
N VAL A 302 -15.69 14.17 15.48
CA VAL A 302 -16.52 12.96 15.30
C VAL A 302 -15.79 11.99 14.38
N VAL A 303 -15.63 10.75 14.81
CA VAL A 303 -14.93 9.72 14.03
C VAL A 303 -15.93 8.79 13.36
N ASN A 304 -15.62 8.33 12.16
CA ASN A 304 -16.44 7.39 11.38
C ASN A 304 -17.80 7.96 10.93
N ASP A 305 -17.88 9.27 10.69
CA ASP A 305 -19.07 9.95 10.16
C ASP A 305 -18.94 10.35 8.68
N SER A 306 -17.79 10.03 8.07
CA SER A 306 -17.44 10.38 6.68
C SER A 306 -17.37 11.89 6.42
N LYS A 307 -17.14 12.70 7.46
CA LYS A 307 -17.03 14.16 7.36
C LYS A 307 -15.69 14.60 7.93
N TYR A 308 -14.73 14.85 7.05
CA TYR A 308 -13.40 15.26 7.44
C TYR A 308 -12.94 16.44 6.58
N ASP A 309 -11.97 17.22 7.09
CA ASP A 309 -11.45 18.40 6.38
C ASP A 309 -10.37 18.03 5.35
N GLU A 310 -10.51 16.89 4.68
CA GLU A 310 -9.53 16.32 3.78
C GLU A 310 -9.33 17.19 2.55
N GLU A 311 -10.42 17.59 1.89
CA GLU A 311 -10.39 18.41 0.68
C GLU A 311 -10.00 19.87 0.96
N THR A 312 -10.40 20.41 2.09
CA THR A 312 -10.19 21.82 2.43
C THR A 312 -8.88 22.11 3.15
N VAL A 313 -8.34 21.13 3.87
CA VAL A 313 -7.12 21.27 4.68
C VAL A 313 -6.10 20.19 4.35
N GLY A 314 -6.47 18.92 4.34
CA GLY A 314 -5.56 17.80 4.30
C GLY A 314 -4.76 17.69 3.00
N PHE A 315 -5.43 17.57 1.86
CA PHE A 315 -4.76 17.51 0.55
C PHE A 315 -4.02 18.81 0.21
N PRO A 316 -4.59 20.01 0.40
CA PRO A 316 -3.85 21.25 0.21
C PRO A 316 -2.57 21.34 1.06
N PHE A 317 -2.62 20.88 2.32
CA PHE A 317 -1.45 20.86 3.20
C PHE A 317 -0.35 19.91 2.67
N LEU A 318 -0.70 18.67 2.30
CA LEU A 318 0.27 17.74 1.75
C LEU A 318 0.86 18.23 0.42
N LYS A 319 0.04 18.81 -0.45
CA LYS A 319 0.50 19.44 -1.69
C LYS A 319 1.50 20.58 -1.43
N GLN A 320 1.23 21.44 -0.45
CA GLN A 320 2.14 22.52 -0.09
C GLN A 320 3.47 22.01 0.45
N ILE A 321 3.44 20.95 1.28
CA ILE A 321 4.66 20.26 1.73
C ILE A 321 5.43 19.73 0.51
N GLY A 322 4.76 19.02 -0.40
CA GLY A 322 5.38 18.51 -1.63
C GLY A 322 6.06 19.61 -2.43
N ASN A 323 5.38 20.72 -2.67
CA ASN A 323 5.93 21.87 -3.38
C ASN A 323 7.14 22.48 -2.67
N ALA A 324 7.04 22.69 -1.34
CA ALA A 324 8.12 23.30 -0.57
C ALA A 324 9.40 22.45 -0.61
N PHE A 325 9.28 21.13 -0.46
CA PHE A 325 10.43 20.22 -0.54
C PHE A 325 10.98 20.12 -1.96
N TYR A 326 10.11 20.06 -2.97
CA TYR A 326 10.56 20.03 -4.37
C TYR A 326 11.33 21.31 -4.73
N GLU A 327 10.83 22.49 -4.38
CA GLU A 327 11.54 23.76 -4.58
C GLU A 327 12.86 23.85 -3.82
N TYR A 328 12.89 23.32 -2.60
CA TYR A 328 14.13 23.23 -1.82
C TYR A 328 15.15 22.36 -2.53
N GLU A 329 14.76 21.19 -3.01
CA GLU A 329 15.64 20.25 -3.69
C GLU A 329 16.13 20.76 -5.05
N LEU A 330 15.34 21.57 -5.76
CA LEU A 330 15.77 22.27 -6.97
C LEU A 330 16.92 23.26 -6.69
N LYS A 331 16.90 23.93 -5.54
CA LYS A 331 17.88 24.96 -5.16
C LYS A 331 19.05 24.40 -4.34
N ARG A 332 18.88 23.20 -3.75
CA ARG A 332 19.86 22.62 -2.86
C ARG A 332 21.16 22.25 -3.60
N LYS A 333 22.28 22.80 -3.15
CA LYS A 333 23.60 22.41 -3.68
C LYS A 333 23.89 20.95 -3.32
N ARG A 334 24.09 20.11 -4.33
CA ARG A 334 24.42 18.69 -4.19
C ARG A 334 25.91 18.47 -4.40
N ASN A 335 26.52 17.67 -3.52
CA ASN A 335 27.90 17.22 -3.72
C ASN A 335 27.96 16.01 -4.65
N TYR A 336 26.86 15.25 -4.76
CA TYR A 336 26.71 14.08 -5.61
C TYR A 336 25.35 14.12 -6.29
N HIS A 337 25.33 13.80 -7.58
CA HIS A 337 24.09 13.64 -8.33
C HIS A 337 23.63 12.18 -8.35
N PRO A 338 22.35 11.89 -8.30
CA PRO A 338 21.83 10.53 -8.36
C PRO A 338 22.09 9.90 -9.74
N ILE A 339 22.30 8.59 -9.76
CA ILE A 339 22.37 7.83 -11.01
C ILE A 339 20.96 7.29 -11.30
N LEU A 340 20.12 8.17 -11.90
CA LEU A 340 18.69 7.89 -12.09
C LEU A 340 18.39 6.78 -13.10
N LYS A 341 19.28 6.52 -14.05
CA LYS A 341 19.07 5.58 -15.15
C LYS A 341 18.67 4.16 -14.69
N ASN A 342 19.19 3.73 -13.53
CA ASN A 342 18.91 2.40 -12.98
C ASN A 342 17.70 2.37 -12.05
N GLN A 343 17.06 3.51 -11.83
CA GLN A 343 15.95 3.64 -10.89
C GLN A 343 14.60 3.86 -11.60
N VAL A 344 14.62 4.21 -12.89
CA VAL A 344 13.43 4.36 -13.71
C VAL A 344 13.08 3.00 -14.30
N PRO A 345 11.99 2.35 -13.87
CA PRO A 345 11.55 1.09 -14.45
C PRO A 345 11.00 1.31 -15.86
N LYS A 346 10.78 0.23 -16.58
CA LYS A 346 10.04 0.26 -17.83
C LYS A 346 8.54 0.27 -17.50
N TYR A 347 7.84 1.31 -17.95
CA TYR A 347 6.41 1.48 -17.74
C TYR A 347 5.59 0.75 -18.82
N GLU A 348 4.36 0.35 -18.46
CA GLU A 348 3.34 -0.03 -19.43
C GLU A 348 2.90 1.23 -20.19
N GLU A 349 2.45 1.05 -21.42
CA GLU A 349 1.81 2.09 -22.22
C GLU A 349 0.40 1.63 -22.56
N ARG A 350 -0.60 2.48 -22.29
CA ARG A 350 -1.99 2.15 -22.60
C ARG A 350 -2.22 2.09 -24.10
N ASP A 351 -2.78 0.97 -24.57
CA ASP A 351 -3.24 0.85 -25.95
C ASP A 351 -4.45 1.80 -26.18
N GLN A 352 -4.24 2.79 -27.01
CA GLN A 352 -5.28 3.78 -27.34
C GLN A 352 -6.42 3.19 -28.20
N ASN A 353 -6.22 2.05 -28.82
CA ASN A 353 -7.22 1.34 -29.63
C ASN A 353 -8.06 0.35 -28.79
N ASP A 354 -7.76 0.21 -27.49
CA ASP A 354 -8.49 -0.69 -26.63
C ASP A 354 -9.90 -0.15 -26.32
N THR A 355 -10.91 -0.83 -26.85
CA THR A 355 -12.33 -0.45 -26.71
C THR A 355 -13.03 -1.03 -25.48
N ARG A 356 -12.30 -1.77 -24.62
CA ARG A 356 -12.87 -2.30 -23.37
C ARG A 356 -13.35 -1.16 -22.47
N PRO A 357 -14.47 -1.33 -21.74
CA PRO A 357 -14.90 -0.34 -20.78
C PRO A 357 -13.84 -0.14 -19.68
N SER A 358 -13.69 1.09 -19.22
CA SER A 358 -12.82 1.45 -18.10
C SER A 358 -13.54 1.20 -16.77
N ILE A 359 -12.77 0.86 -15.74
CA ILE A 359 -13.25 0.71 -14.37
C ILE A 359 -13.48 2.10 -13.79
N LYS A 360 -14.72 2.42 -13.41
CA LYS A 360 -15.14 3.71 -12.82
C LYS A 360 -15.31 3.63 -11.31
N ASN A 361 -15.59 2.44 -10.78
CA ASN A 361 -15.77 2.20 -9.36
C ASN A 361 -14.82 1.08 -8.93
N ALA A 362 -14.12 1.29 -7.85
CA ALA A 362 -13.28 0.30 -7.21
C ALA A 362 -13.59 0.28 -5.71
N ASP A 363 -13.40 -0.88 -5.08
CA ASP A 363 -13.55 -1.03 -3.63
C ASP A 363 -12.37 -0.36 -2.92
N ASN A 364 -12.53 0.89 -2.56
CA ASN A 364 -11.57 1.69 -1.79
C ASN A 364 -11.95 1.81 -0.33
#